data_311edb9abdcb1d8cf79c2eb0b3b4cbde
#
_entry.id   311edb9abdcb1d8cf79c2eb0b3b4cbde
#
_cell.length_a   1.000
_cell.length_b   1.000
_cell.length_c   1.000
_cell.angle_alpha   90.00
_cell.angle_beta   90.00
_cell.angle_gamma   90.00
#
_symmetry.space_group_name_H-M   'P 1'
#
loop_
_entity.id
_entity.type
_entity.pdbx_description
1 polymer ?
#
loop_
_entity_poly.entity_id
_entity_poly.type
_entity_poly.pdbx_seq_one_letter_code
_entity_poly.pdbx_strand_id
1 'polypeptide(L)'
;INGKMIEIVSADDACKPELATNAATKLVSDGVKAVIGHICSGPTKAALPIYRDAKIPVISPSATTPDLTQGGEYPNFFRTIASDDLQAKTEVDFAIDTLHAKKIAILHDKSDYGKGLAEFAKQLIEKSGKAEVLLFEGITPGAVDYSAVVQKIKRSQAEVVIFGGYHPEASKIVGQMRQKKLTTVFVSDDGAKDPTFIKVAGKNAEGAFVTGPADVSKNPITVEYREKFKQA
;
A
#
# COMPACT_ATOMS: atom_id res chain seq x y z
N ILE A 1 -1.14 28.91 14.79
CA ILE A 1 -0.88 29.51 13.48
C ILE A 1 -1.52 30.90 13.48
N ASN A 2 -0.75 31.95 13.17
CA ASN A 2 -1.24 33.33 13.16
C ASN A 2 -1.92 33.75 14.48
N GLY A 3 -1.35 33.35 15.62
CA GLY A 3 -1.87 33.64 16.96
C GLY A 3 -3.10 32.82 17.38
N LYS A 4 -3.52 31.86 16.56
CA LYS A 4 -4.61 30.93 16.91
C LYS A 4 -4.06 29.58 17.33
N MET A 5 -4.64 29.00 18.37
CA MET A 5 -4.37 27.62 18.77
C MET A 5 -5.00 26.67 17.76
N ILE A 6 -4.31 25.54 17.51
CA ILE A 6 -4.85 24.43 16.73
C ILE A 6 -5.37 23.40 17.73
N GLU A 7 -6.62 23.01 17.56
CA GLU A 7 -7.21 21.86 18.24
C GLU A 7 -7.16 20.67 17.31
N ILE A 8 -6.68 19.53 17.83
CA ILE A 8 -6.61 18.27 17.09
C ILE A 8 -7.72 17.34 17.57
N VAL A 9 -8.58 16.94 16.64
CA VAL A 9 -9.59 15.90 16.86
C VAL A 9 -9.11 14.63 16.19
N SER A 10 -8.94 13.56 16.96
CA SER A 10 -8.46 12.26 16.46
C SER A 10 -9.62 11.30 16.25
N ALA A 11 -9.54 10.52 15.17
CA ALA A 11 -10.44 9.43 14.86
C ALA A 11 -9.64 8.26 14.28
N ASP A 12 -10.10 7.03 14.51
CA ASP A 12 -9.48 5.80 13.99
C ASP A 12 -10.52 5.05 13.13
N ASP A 13 -10.15 4.72 11.92
CA ASP A 13 -10.97 3.94 10.99
C ASP A 13 -10.56 2.46 10.90
N ALA A 14 -9.51 2.06 11.63
CA ALA A 14 -8.97 0.71 11.63
C ALA A 14 -8.77 0.12 10.21
N CYS A 15 -8.45 0.97 9.23
CA CYS A 15 -8.35 0.61 7.81
C CYS A 15 -9.64 0.00 7.20
N LYS A 16 -10.82 0.36 7.74
CA LYS A 16 -12.12 -0.16 7.30
C LYS A 16 -12.98 0.95 6.69
N PRO A 17 -13.46 0.79 5.44
CA PRO A 17 -14.25 1.80 4.75
C PRO A 17 -15.49 2.27 5.52
N GLU A 18 -16.22 1.34 6.15
CA GLU A 18 -17.41 1.65 6.95
C GLU A 18 -17.09 2.50 8.20
N LEU A 19 -15.96 2.25 8.85
CA LEU A 19 -15.52 3.06 9.99
C LEU A 19 -15.01 4.44 9.54
N ALA A 20 -14.36 4.51 8.38
CA ALA A 20 -13.93 5.78 7.80
C ALA A 20 -15.12 6.68 7.47
N THR A 21 -16.21 6.13 6.93
CA THR A 21 -17.46 6.86 6.67
C THR A 21 -18.05 7.44 7.96
N ASN A 22 -18.08 6.64 9.03
CA ASN A 22 -18.56 7.09 10.34
C ASN A 22 -17.64 8.18 10.93
N ALA A 23 -16.31 7.98 10.86
CA ALA A 23 -15.33 8.97 11.33
C ALA A 23 -15.45 10.28 10.56
N ALA A 24 -15.58 10.24 9.22
CA ALA A 24 -15.75 11.41 8.39
C ALA A 24 -17.02 12.19 8.75
N THR A 25 -18.15 11.49 8.90
CA THR A 25 -19.42 12.11 9.28
C THR A 25 -19.30 12.82 10.63
N LYS A 26 -18.66 12.18 11.61
CA LYS A 26 -18.41 12.76 12.93
C LYS A 26 -17.51 13.99 12.84
N LEU A 27 -16.37 13.89 12.16
CA LEU A 27 -15.43 15.00 12.03
C LEU A 27 -16.06 16.22 11.35
N VAL A 28 -16.89 16.00 10.31
CA VAL A 28 -17.67 17.09 9.68
C VAL A 28 -18.64 17.72 10.67
N SER A 29 -19.36 16.92 11.46
CA SER A 29 -20.28 17.39 12.50
C SER A 29 -19.56 18.17 13.60
N ASP A 30 -18.34 17.76 13.97
CA ASP A 30 -17.49 18.44 14.95
C ASP A 30 -16.89 19.75 14.38
N GLY A 31 -17.10 20.06 13.11
CA GLY A 31 -16.72 21.32 12.46
C GLY A 31 -15.24 21.45 12.14
N VAL A 32 -14.51 20.33 11.93
CA VAL A 32 -13.09 20.35 11.53
C VAL A 32 -12.89 21.16 10.26
N LYS A 33 -11.73 21.79 10.11
CA LYS A 33 -11.41 22.67 8.97
C LYS A 33 -10.52 22.04 7.93
N ALA A 34 -9.81 20.96 8.30
CA ALA A 34 -8.96 20.18 7.43
C ALA A 34 -8.80 18.77 8.03
N VAL A 35 -8.47 17.80 7.20
CA VAL A 35 -8.21 16.42 7.64
C VAL A 35 -6.82 15.99 7.17
N ILE A 36 -6.05 15.39 8.07
CA ILE A 36 -4.83 14.67 7.76
C ILE A 36 -5.15 13.18 7.90
N GLY A 37 -5.19 12.47 6.79
CA GLY A 37 -5.64 11.07 6.66
C GLY A 37 -6.52 10.92 5.40
N HIS A 38 -7.20 9.84 5.24
CA HIS A 38 -7.04 8.57 5.95
C HIS A 38 -5.73 7.89 5.50
N ILE A 39 -5.31 6.83 6.18
CA ILE A 39 -4.05 6.15 5.84
C ILE A 39 -4.25 5.17 4.68
N CYS A 40 -5.30 4.36 4.74
CA CYS A 40 -5.57 3.31 3.76
C CYS A 40 -6.43 3.83 2.60
N SER A 41 -6.16 3.35 1.38
CA SER A 41 -6.83 3.81 0.14
C SER A 41 -8.34 3.58 0.15
N GLY A 42 -8.83 2.39 0.52
CA GLY A 42 -10.25 2.09 0.61
C GLY A 42 -11.01 2.99 1.58
N PRO A 43 -10.58 3.13 2.85
CA PRO A 43 -11.10 4.10 3.80
C PRO A 43 -11.11 5.53 3.28
N THR A 44 -10.01 5.99 2.66
CA THR A 44 -9.92 7.31 2.05
C THR A 44 -11.01 7.49 1.00
N LYS A 45 -11.14 6.53 0.08
CA LYS A 45 -12.13 6.56 -1.00
C LYS A 45 -13.57 6.64 -0.46
N ALA A 46 -13.87 5.89 0.60
CA ALA A 46 -15.19 5.88 1.23
C ALA A 46 -15.53 7.20 1.96
N ALA A 47 -14.53 7.86 2.54
CA ALA A 47 -14.72 9.10 3.30
C ALA A 47 -14.74 10.37 2.43
N LEU A 48 -14.05 10.37 1.29
CA LEU A 48 -13.86 11.55 0.44
C LEU A 48 -15.15 12.22 -0.05
N PRO A 49 -16.23 11.53 -0.45
CA PRO A 49 -17.49 12.18 -0.79
C PRO A 49 -18.03 13.08 0.32
N ILE A 50 -17.94 12.63 1.57
CA ILE A 50 -18.42 13.37 2.75
C ILE A 50 -17.61 14.66 2.94
N TYR A 51 -16.30 14.58 2.85
CA TYR A 51 -15.43 15.75 2.96
C TYR A 51 -15.55 16.69 1.77
N ARG A 52 -15.72 16.17 0.55
CA ARG A 52 -15.95 16.96 -0.66
C ARG A 52 -17.22 17.80 -0.51
N ASP A 53 -18.33 17.18 -0.12
CA ASP A 53 -19.63 17.85 0.02
C ASP A 53 -19.59 18.88 1.15
N ALA A 54 -18.82 18.64 2.21
CA ALA A 54 -18.55 19.60 3.28
C ALA A 54 -17.47 20.64 2.93
N LYS A 55 -16.83 20.56 1.75
CA LYS A 55 -15.74 21.44 1.29
C LYS A 55 -14.53 21.46 2.23
N ILE A 56 -14.23 20.32 2.84
CA ILE A 56 -13.10 20.17 3.76
C ILE A 56 -11.90 19.63 2.96
N PRO A 57 -10.74 20.29 2.99
CA PRO A 57 -9.52 19.80 2.39
C PRO A 57 -8.99 18.57 3.18
N VAL A 58 -8.53 17.58 2.44
CA VAL A 58 -7.99 16.32 2.97
C VAL A 58 -6.59 16.07 2.41
N ILE A 59 -5.64 15.77 3.27
CA ILE A 59 -4.29 15.40 2.85
C ILE A 59 -3.90 14.06 3.45
N SER A 60 -3.59 13.07 2.60
CA SER A 60 -3.14 11.75 3.07
C SER A 60 -1.63 11.59 2.91
N PRO A 61 -0.94 11.08 3.95
CA PRO A 61 0.46 10.74 3.84
C PRO A 61 0.69 9.35 3.21
N SER A 62 -0.36 8.56 2.97
CA SER A 62 -0.21 7.13 2.69
C SER A 62 -1.20 6.53 1.68
N ALA A 63 -2.38 7.11 1.46
CA ALA A 63 -3.35 6.57 0.50
C ALA A 63 -2.85 6.74 -0.95
N THR A 64 -2.54 5.63 -1.61
CA THR A 64 -1.77 5.59 -2.87
C THR A 64 -2.58 5.28 -4.12
N THR A 65 -3.80 4.75 -4.01
CA THR A 65 -4.64 4.42 -5.18
C THR A 65 -4.77 5.63 -6.14
N PRO A 66 -4.48 5.46 -7.44
CA PRO A 66 -4.44 6.55 -8.41
C PRO A 66 -5.73 7.35 -8.55
N ASP A 67 -6.91 6.69 -8.52
CA ASP A 67 -8.23 7.31 -8.68
C ASP A 67 -8.46 8.48 -7.70
N LEU A 68 -7.83 8.43 -6.52
CA LEU A 68 -7.99 9.46 -5.50
C LEU A 68 -7.57 10.85 -5.97
N THR A 69 -6.63 10.93 -6.94
CA THR A 69 -6.12 12.21 -7.46
C THR A 69 -6.18 12.33 -8.99
N GLN A 70 -6.28 11.22 -9.72
CA GLN A 70 -6.20 11.23 -11.19
C GLN A 70 -7.58 11.34 -11.86
N GLY A 71 -8.64 10.92 -11.18
CA GLY A 71 -10.01 10.92 -11.72
C GLY A 71 -10.70 12.29 -11.74
N GLY A 72 -10.16 13.30 -11.05
CA GLY A 72 -10.77 14.65 -10.94
C GLY A 72 -12.03 14.71 -10.05
N GLU A 73 -12.43 13.60 -9.44
CA GLU A 73 -13.63 13.52 -8.62
C GLU A 73 -13.48 14.22 -7.27
N TYR A 74 -12.25 14.27 -6.73
CA TYR A 74 -11.96 14.81 -5.40
C TYR A 74 -10.98 15.99 -5.45
N PRO A 75 -11.41 17.18 -5.89
CA PRO A 75 -10.51 18.34 -6.02
C PRO A 75 -9.99 18.86 -4.67
N ASN A 76 -10.59 18.42 -3.57
CA ASN A 76 -10.22 18.74 -2.20
C ASN A 76 -9.25 17.72 -1.57
N PHE A 77 -8.83 16.68 -2.33
CA PHE A 77 -7.92 15.65 -1.84
C PHE A 77 -6.50 15.84 -2.38
N PHE A 78 -5.55 15.72 -1.48
CA PHE A 78 -4.11 15.80 -1.75
C PHE A 78 -3.40 14.62 -1.10
N ARG A 79 -2.23 14.26 -1.63
CA ARG A 79 -1.34 13.28 -1.00
C ARG A 79 0.13 13.68 -1.10
N THR A 80 0.92 13.22 -0.15
CA THR A 80 2.37 13.48 -0.09
C THR A 80 3.21 12.26 -0.47
N ILE A 81 2.58 11.23 -0.99
CA ILE A 81 3.19 9.96 -1.42
C ILE A 81 2.92 9.69 -2.91
N ALA A 82 3.78 8.91 -3.56
CA ALA A 82 3.58 8.46 -4.94
C ALA A 82 2.36 7.54 -5.06
N SER A 83 1.82 7.42 -6.27
CA SER A 83 0.68 6.54 -6.54
C SER A 83 1.09 5.13 -6.94
N ASP A 84 0.16 4.17 -6.82
CA ASP A 84 0.40 2.74 -7.00
C ASP A 84 0.86 2.37 -8.42
N ASP A 85 0.49 3.13 -9.44
CA ASP A 85 0.96 2.92 -10.80
C ASP A 85 2.49 3.06 -10.92
N LEU A 86 3.09 4.02 -10.19
CA LEU A 86 4.54 4.20 -10.12
C LEU A 86 5.20 3.11 -9.27
N GLN A 87 4.56 2.70 -8.20
CA GLN A 87 5.06 1.63 -7.32
C GLN A 87 5.04 0.29 -8.03
N ALA A 88 3.93 -0.08 -8.66
CA ALA A 88 3.81 -1.29 -9.47
C ALA A 88 4.87 -1.34 -10.58
N LYS A 89 5.14 -0.19 -11.22
CA LYS A 89 6.22 -0.11 -12.21
C LYS A 89 7.58 -0.47 -11.60
N THR A 90 7.89 0.03 -10.41
CA THR A 90 9.16 -0.26 -9.72
C THR A 90 9.28 -1.76 -9.39
N GLU A 91 8.20 -2.40 -8.94
CA GLU A 91 8.18 -3.83 -8.65
C GLU A 91 8.37 -4.69 -9.90
N VAL A 92 7.68 -4.31 -10.98
CA VAL A 92 7.78 -5.00 -12.26
C VAL A 92 9.16 -4.85 -12.88
N ASP A 93 9.73 -3.65 -12.89
CA ASP A 93 11.08 -3.40 -13.39
C ASP A 93 12.11 -4.21 -12.56
N PHE A 94 11.95 -4.25 -11.24
CA PHE A 94 12.82 -5.05 -10.38
C PHE A 94 12.69 -6.55 -10.68
N ALA A 95 11.47 -7.07 -10.81
CA ALA A 95 11.25 -8.47 -11.12
C ALA A 95 11.81 -8.86 -12.50
N ILE A 96 11.60 -8.04 -13.52
CA ILE A 96 11.97 -8.35 -14.90
C ILE A 96 13.43 -8.00 -15.21
N ASP A 97 13.87 -6.78 -14.88
CA ASP A 97 15.15 -6.26 -15.34
C ASP A 97 16.28 -6.56 -14.33
N THR A 98 15.97 -6.70 -13.01
CA THR A 98 16.97 -7.02 -11.99
C THR A 98 17.01 -8.51 -11.67
N LEU A 99 15.85 -9.13 -11.43
CA LEU A 99 15.78 -10.56 -11.10
C LEU A 99 15.68 -11.44 -12.35
N HIS A 100 15.52 -10.87 -13.54
CA HIS A 100 15.41 -11.54 -14.84
C HIS A 100 14.28 -12.59 -14.91
N ALA A 101 13.22 -12.37 -14.10
CA ALA A 101 12.09 -13.28 -14.03
C ALA A 101 11.31 -13.33 -15.35
N LYS A 102 10.95 -14.54 -15.77
CA LYS A 102 10.09 -14.81 -16.93
C LYS A 102 8.72 -15.34 -16.54
N LYS A 103 8.59 -15.86 -15.32
CA LYS A 103 7.38 -16.47 -14.77
C LYS A 103 7.02 -15.81 -13.46
N ILE A 104 5.92 -15.08 -13.44
CA ILE A 104 5.52 -14.27 -12.29
C ILE A 104 4.16 -14.74 -11.79
N ALA A 105 4.01 -14.87 -10.48
CA ALA A 105 2.73 -15.00 -9.80
C ALA A 105 2.39 -13.66 -9.16
N ILE A 106 1.13 -13.25 -9.24
CA ILE A 106 0.65 -12.04 -8.59
C ILE A 106 -0.45 -12.42 -7.62
N LEU A 107 -0.33 -11.95 -6.40
CA LEU A 107 -1.34 -12.11 -5.36
C LEU A 107 -1.80 -10.73 -4.85
N HIS A 108 -3.01 -10.66 -4.32
CA HIS A 108 -3.50 -9.43 -3.67
C HIS A 108 -4.48 -9.73 -2.52
N ASP A 109 -4.62 -8.81 -1.59
CA ASP A 109 -5.48 -8.92 -0.41
C ASP A 109 -6.96 -8.54 -0.67
N LYS A 110 -7.32 -8.22 -1.92
CA LYS A 110 -8.65 -7.76 -2.36
C LYS A 110 -9.05 -6.36 -1.89
N SER A 111 -8.21 -5.65 -1.14
CA SER A 111 -8.43 -4.24 -0.84
C SER A 111 -8.33 -3.37 -2.10
N ASP A 112 -8.90 -2.16 -2.05
CA ASP A 112 -8.74 -1.17 -3.14
C ASP A 112 -7.26 -0.89 -3.42
N TYR A 113 -6.42 -0.86 -2.37
CA TYR A 113 -4.97 -0.70 -2.48
C TYR A 113 -4.31 -1.90 -3.14
N GLY A 114 -4.30 -3.05 -2.46
CA GLY A 114 -3.51 -4.20 -2.89
C GLY A 114 -3.98 -4.81 -4.20
N LYS A 115 -5.31 -4.82 -4.45
CA LYS A 115 -5.86 -5.27 -5.73
C LYS A 115 -5.50 -4.31 -6.86
N GLY A 116 -5.65 -3.00 -6.64
CA GLY A 116 -5.32 -1.98 -7.63
C GLY A 116 -3.86 -2.06 -8.07
N LEU A 117 -2.92 -2.13 -7.11
CA LEU A 117 -1.49 -2.29 -7.38
C LEU A 117 -1.20 -3.58 -8.17
N ALA A 118 -1.80 -4.70 -7.75
CA ALA A 118 -1.63 -6.00 -8.43
C ALA A 118 -2.13 -5.96 -9.89
N GLU A 119 -3.25 -5.27 -10.16
CA GLU A 119 -3.79 -5.07 -11.50
C GLU A 119 -2.86 -4.21 -12.37
N PHE A 120 -2.27 -3.15 -11.83
CA PHE A 120 -1.24 -2.36 -12.53
C PHE A 120 0.00 -3.20 -12.83
N ALA A 121 0.50 -3.97 -11.86
CA ALA A 121 1.65 -4.85 -12.08
C ALA A 121 1.37 -5.86 -13.20
N LYS A 122 0.18 -6.50 -13.19
CA LYS A 122 -0.24 -7.42 -14.24
C LYS A 122 -0.23 -6.75 -15.62
N GLN A 123 -0.88 -5.59 -15.74
CA GLN A 123 -0.95 -4.86 -17.02
C GLN A 123 0.45 -4.47 -17.53
N LEU A 124 1.35 -4.05 -16.65
CA LEU A 124 2.71 -3.68 -17.02
C LEU A 124 3.51 -4.90 -17.50
N ILE A 125 3.38 -6.06 -16.83
CA ILE A 125 4.04 -7.30 -17.24
C ILE A 125 3.53 -7.74 -18.61
N GLU A 126 2.21 -7.82 -18.81
CA GLU A 126 1.59 -8.21 -20.07
C GLU A 126 1.99 -7.26 -21.21
N LYS A 127 1.97 -5.94 -20.98
CA LYS A 127 2.39 -4.93 -21.96
C LYS A 127 3.87 -5.03 -22.31
N SER A 128 4.72 -5.43 -21.38
CA SER A 128 6.17 -5.55 -21.62
C SER A 128 6.51 -6.67 -22.60
N GLY A 129 5.71 -7.75 -22.62
CA GLY A 129 5.99 -8.97 -23.37
C GLY A 129 7.25 -9.71 -22.93
N LYS A 130 7.89 -9.30 -21.82
CA LYS A 130 9.16 -9.84 -21.34
C LYS A 130 9.00 -11.01 -20.35
N ALA A 131 7.84 -11.11 -19.69
CA ALA A 131 7.51 -12.15 -18.72
C ALA A 131 6.03 -12.53 -18.82
N GLU A 132 5.66 -13.66 -18.23
CA GLU A 132 4.31 -14.20 -18.22
C GLU A 132 3.74 -14.21 -16.79
N VAL A 133 2.47 -13.82 -16.63
CA VAL A 133 1.73 -13.93 -15.38
C VAL A 133 1.05 -15.30 -15.33
N LEU A 134 1.61 -16.22 -14.55
CA LEU A 134 1.12 -17.61 -14.44
C LEU A 134 0.03 -17.80 -13.39
N LEU A 135 -0.10 -16.87 -12.46
CA LEU A 135 -1.11 -16.87 -11.41
C LEU A 135 -1.48 -15.42 -11.09
N PHE A 136 -2.78 -15.14 -11.06
CA PHE A 136 -3.33 -13.88 -10.54
C PHE A 136 -4.46 -14.23 -9.60
N GLU A 137 -4.29 -14.00 -8.29
CA GLU A 137 -5.27 -14.48 -7.31
C GLU A 137 -5.39 -13.56 -6.08
N GLY A 138 -6.64 -13.33 -5.68
CA GLY A 138 -6.96 -12.64 -4.43
C GLY A 138 -7.02 -13.60 -3.25
N ILE A 139 -6.23 -13.32 -2.21
CA ILE A 139 -6.28 -14.04 -0.95
C ILE A 139 -7.45 -13.56 -0.07
N THR A 140 -7.70 -14.27 1.04
CA THR A 140 -8.66 -13.83 2.07
C THR A 140 -7.89 -13.15 3.19
N PRO A 141 -8.04 -11.82 3.39
CA PRO A 141 -7.38 -11.12 4.49
C PRO A 141 -7.78 -11.71 5.85
N GLY A 142 -6.84 -11.68 6.80
CA GLY A 142 -7.05 -12.19 8.14
C GLY A 142 -7.01 -13.71 8.27
N ALA A 143 -6.88 -14.48 7.19
CA ALA A 143 -6.77 -15.93 7.27
C ALA A 143 -5.55 -16.38 8.10
N VAL A 144 -5.71 -17.49 8.79
CA VAL A 144 -4.62 -18.10 9.58
C VAL A 144 -3.66 -18.87 8.66
N ASP A 145 -4.21 -19.50 7.61
CA ASP A 145 -3.47 -20.38 6.70
C ASP A 145 -3.63 -19.97 5.24
N TYR A 146 -2.51 -19.88 4.56
CA TYR A 146 -2.38 -19.56 3.13
C TYR A 146 -1.78 -20.72 2.33
N SER A 147 -1.74 -21.93 2.90
CA SER A 147 -1.12 -23.10 2.28
C SER A 147 -1.70 -23.44 0.90
N ALA A 148 -3.00 -23.17 0.70
CA ALA A 148 -3.66 -23.40 -0.59
C ALA A 148 -3.08 -22.53 -1.71
N VAL A 149 -2.95 -21.22 -1.48
CA VAL A 149 -2.35 -20.30 -2.46
C VAL A 149 -0.85 -20.56 -2.63
N VAL A 150 -0.13 -20.86 -1.55
CA VAL A 150 1.28 -21.28 -1.61
C VAL A 150 1.46 -22.54 -2.47
N GLN A 151 0.53 -23.48 -2.40
CA GLN A 151 0.55 -24.64 -3.28
C GLN A 151 0.30 -24.30 -4.76
N LYS A 152 -0.55 -23.29 -5.04
CA LYS A 152 -0.75 -22.78 -6.41
C LYS A 152 0.52 -22.10 -6.93
N ILE A 153 1.19 -21.27 -6.11
CA ILE A 153 2.50 -20.69 -6.47
C ILE A 153 3.49 -21.81 -6.84
N LYS A 154 3.57 -22.84 -6.01
CA LYS A 154 4.46 -23.99 -6.29
C LYS A 154 4.15 -24.66 -7.63
N ARG A 155 2.87 -24.87 -7.93
CA ARG A 155 2.44 -25.52 -9.18
C ARG A 155 2.67 -24.64 -10.41
N SER A 156 2.55 -23.31 -10.27
CA SER A 156 2.80 -22.38 -11.37
C SER A 156 4.27 -22.31 -11.77
N GLN A 157 5.18 -22.76 -10.91
CA GLN A 157 6.63 -22.63 -11.11
C GLN A 157 7.07 -21.17 -11.31
N ALA A 158 6.35 -20.22 -10.68
CA ALA A 158 6.73 -18.83 -10.73
C ALA A 158 8.09 -18.59 -10.04
N GLU A 159 8.89 -17.75 -10.65
CA GLU A 159 10.22 -17.35 -10.18
C GLU A 159 10.12 -16.21 -9.16
N VAL A 160 9.12 -15.35 -9.36
CA VAL A 160 8.80 -14.22 -8.49
C VAL A 160 7.32 -14.24 -8.14
N VAL A 161 7.00 -13.90 -6.88
CA VAL A 161 5.66 -13.52 -6.43
C VAL A 161 5.67 -12.02 -6.21
N ILE A 162 4.74 -11.29 -6.84
CA ILE A 162 4.40 -9.90 -6.49
C ILE A 162 3.14 -9.96 -5.63
N PHE A 163 3.17 -9.36 -4.45
CA PHE A 163 2.04 -9.32 -3.53
C PHE A 163 1.60 -7.89 -3.25
N GLY A 164 0.37 -7.55 -3.65
CA GLY A 164 -0.28 -6.30 -3.31
C GLY A 164 -1.10 -6.43 -2.02
N GLY A 165 -0.74 -5.70 -0.97
CA GLY A 165 -1.43 -5.76 0.32
C GLY A 165 -0.58 -5.36 1.51
N TYR A 166 -0.95 -5.85 2.69
CA TYR A 166 -0.33 -5.41 3.94
C TYR A 166 0.52 -6.48 4.61
N HIS A 167 1.37 -6.04 5.55
CA HIS A 167 2.33 -6.88 6.27
C HIS A 167 1.73 -8.09 7.02
N PRO A 168 0.49 -8.08 7.54
CA PRO A 168 -0.04 -9.25 8.24
C PRO A 168 -0.18 -10.48 7.34
N GLU A 169 -0.63 -10.30 6.11
CA GLU A 169 -0.77 -11.36 5.11
C GLU A 169 0.58 -11.68 4.48
N ALA A 170 1.34 -10.66 4.07
CA ALA A 170 2.66 -10.80 3.46
C ALA A 170 3.59 -11.67 4.32
N SER A 171 3.66 -11.41 5.63
CA SER A 171 4.52 -12.15 6.56
C SER A 171 4.15 -13.62 6.68
N LYS A 172 2.85 -13.94 6.69
CA LYS A 172 2.36 -15.33 6.75
C LYS A 172 2.61 -16.07 5.43
N ILE A 173 2.35 -15.41 4.30
CA ILE A 173 2.55 -16.02 2.97
C ILE A 173 4.03 -16.36 2.77
N VAL A 174 4.95 -15.41 3.00
CA VAL A 174 6.39 -15.67 2.84
C VAL A 174 6.85 -16.74 3.82
N GLY A 175 6.36 -16.71 5.07
CA GLY A 175 6.65 -17.75 6.07
C GLY A 175 6.27 -19.14 5.58
N GLN A 176 5.05 -19.31 5.06
CA GLN A 176 4.56 -20.59 4.55
C GLN A 176 5.24 -21.01 3.25
N MET A 177 5.63 -20.07 2.38
CA MET A 177 6.45 -20.36 1.21
C MET A 177 7.79 -21.01 1.61
N ARG A 178 8.49 -20.43 2.59
CA ARG A 178 9.79 -20.97 3.07
C ARG A 178 9.63 -22.30 3.80
N GLN A 179 8.57 -22.49 4.61
CA GLN A 179 8.24 -23.77 5.24
C GLN A 179 8.04 -24.88 4.20
N LYS A 180 7.46 -24.57 3.06
CA LYS A 180 7.29 -25.50 1.92
C LYS A 180 8.52 -25.55 1.00
N LYS A 181 9.65 -24.96 1.41
CA LYS A 181 10.92 -24.93 0.69
C LYS A 181 10.82 -24.30 -0.72
N LEU A 182 9.91 -23.32 -0.90
CA LEU A 182 9.88 -22.55 -2.12
C LEU A 182 11.03 -21.53 -2.11
N THR A 183 11.78 -21.49 -3.18
CA THR A 183 12.85 -20.52 -3.44
C THR A 183 12.37 -19.30 -4.23
N THR A 184 11.11 -19.32 -4.66
CA THR A 184 10.45 -18.18 -5.34
C THR A 184 10.69 -16.89 -4.58
N VAL A 185 11.17 -15.85 -5.27
CA VAL A 185 11.42 -14.55 -4.67
C VAL A 185 10.08 -13.87 -4.35
N PHE A 186 9.99 -13.29 -3.17
CA PHE A 186 8.80 -12.54 -2.74
C PHE A 186 9.08 -11.05 -2.85
N VAL A 187 8.27 -10.33 -3.62
CA VAL A 187 8.31 -8.88 -3.79
C VAL A 187 6.96 -8.33 -3.34
N SER A 188 6.96 -7.25 -2.59
CA SER A 188 5.75 -6.61 -2.11
C SER A 188 5.89 -5.09 -2.08
N ASP A 189 4.80 -4.44 -1.79
CA ASP A 189 4.62 -3.00 -1.75
C ASP A 189 4.97 -2.37 -0.39
N ASP A 190 4.72 -1.07 -0.24
CA ASP A 190 5.00 -0.32 0.99
C ASP A 190 4.08 -0.72 2.15
N GLY A 191 2.90 -1.29 1.87
CA GLY A 191 2.01 -1.88 2.88
C GLY A 191 2.64 -3.04 3.67
N ALA A 192 3.64 -3.70 3.07
CA ALA A 192 4.44 -4.71 3.74
C ALA A 192 5.72 -4.14 4.42
N LYS A 193 6.07 -2.88 4.17
CA LYS A 193 7.26 -2.23 4.72
C LYS A 193 7.07 -1.80 6.19
N ASP A 194 6.85 -2.76 7.04
CA ASP A 194 6.63 -2.58 8.47
C ASP A 194 7.58 -3.51 9.28
N PRO A 195 8.16 -3.05 10.40
CA PRO A 195 8.98 -3.91 11.26
C PRO A 195 8.30 -5.19 11.71
N THR A 196 6.97 -5.20 11.79
CA THR A 196 6.16 -6.37 12.13
C THR A 196 6.26 -7.46 11.08
N PHE A 197 6.47 -7.12 9.79
CA PHE A 197 6.73 -8.10 8.74
C PHE A 197 7.92 -8.99 9.10
N ILE A 198 9.06 -8.37 9.45
CA ILE A 198 10.27 -9.10 9.84
C ILE A 198 10.06 -9.82 11.17
N LYS A 199 9.39 -9.18 12.14
CA LYS A 199 9.13 -9.78 13.46
C LYS A 199 8.30 -11.07 13.35
N VAL A 200 7.29 -11.10 12.47
CA VAL A 200 6.38 -12.24 12.30
C VAL A 200 6.98 -13.31 11.40
N ALA A 201 7.57 -12.93 10.27
CA ALA A 201 8.19 -13.88 9.34
C ALA A 201 9.52 -14.45 9.86
N GLY A 202 10.20 -13.73 10.76
CA GLY A 202 11.51 -14.12 11.30
C GLY A 202 12.54 -14.34 10.18
N LYS A 203 13.33 -15.40 10.29
CA LYS A 203 14.32 -15.79 9.26
C LYS A 203 13.70 -16.05 7.87
N ASN A 204 12.40 -16.28 7.78
CA ASN A 204 11.72 -16.52 6.51
C ASN A 204 11.54 -15.22 5.70
N ALA A 205 11.71 -14.04 6.31
CA ALA A 205 11.71 -12.76 5.62
C ALA A 205 12.97 -12.56 4.75
N GLU A 206 14.01 -13.35 4.99
CA GLU A 206 15.28 -13.20 4.27
C GLU A 206 15.09 -13.49 2.77
N GLY A 207 15.63 -12.60 1.91
CA GLY A 207 15.43 -12.67 0.46
C GLY A 207 14.02 -12.23 -0.01
N ALA A 208 13.20 -11.65 0.86
CA ALA A 208 12.03 -10.90 0.45
C ALA A 208 12.39 -9.44 0.20
N PHE A 209 11.73 -8.81 -0.76
CA PHE A 209 11.92 -7.42 -1.13
C PHE A 209 10.62 -6.66 -0.96
N VAL A 210 10.72 -5.41 -0.51
CA VAL A 210 9.57 -4.50 -0.40
C VAL A 210 9.93 -3.17 -1.02
N THR A 211 9.01 -2.60 -1.78
CA THR A 211 9.15 -1.25 -2.31
C THR A 211 8.72 -0.22 -1.27
N GLY A 212 8.90 1.04 -1.55
CA GLY A 212 8.44 2.13 -0.70
C GLY A 212 9.04 3.46 -1.10
N PRO A 213 8.57 4.56 -0.49
CA PRO A 213 9.10 5.88 -0.76
C PRO A 213 10.62 5.94 -0.54
N ALA A 214 11.30 6.72 -1.37
CA ALA A 214 12.72 6.97 -1.21
C ALA A 214 13.01 7.63 0.15
N ASP A 215 14.15 7.28 0.75
CA ASP A 215 14.59 7.96 1.96
C ASP A 215 15.05 9.39 1.65
N VAL A 216 14.21 10.34 2.03
CA VAL A 216 14.48 11.78 1.88
C VAL A 216 15.08 12.40 3.14
N SER A 217 15.48 11.61 4.14
CA SER A 217 15.95 12.11 5.43
C SER A 217 17.16 13.01 5.32
N LYS A 218 18.01 12.80 4.31
CA LYS A 218 19.24 13.58 4.03
C LYS A 218 19.01 14.70 3.01
N ASN A 219 17.80 14.83 2.47
CA ASN A 219 17.50 15.94 1.55
C ASN A 219 17.61 17.28 2.30
N PRO A 220 18.32 18.29 1.76
CA PRO A 220 18.51 19.58 2.43
C PRO A 220 17.21 20.23 2.86
N ILE A 221 16.15 20.18 2.03
CA ILE A 221 14.82 20.72 2.35
C ILE A 221 14.21 19.99 3.55
N THR A 222 14.35 18.66 3.62
CA THR A 222 13.83 17.86 4.74
C THR A 222 14.59 18.19 6.04
N VAL A 223 15.91 18.36 5.96
CA VAL A 223 16.73 18.73 7.11
C VAL A 223 16.33 20.12 7.63
N GLU A 224 16.24 21.11 6.74
CA GLU A 224 15.81 22.48 7.07
C GLU A 224 14.41 22.48 7.70
N TYR A 225 13.46 21.75 7.11
CA TYR A 225 12.09 21.65 7.64
C TYR A 225 12.07 21.06 9.05
N ARG A 226 12.83 19.99 9.28
CA ARG A 226 12.92 19.36 10.60
C ARG A 226 13.46 20.30 11.66
N GLU A 227 14.49 21.08 11.34
CA GLU A 227 15.05 22.05 12.28
C GLU A 227 14.05 23.17 12.59
N LYS A 228 13.36 23.72 11.59
CA LYS A 228 12.30 24.71 11.79
C LYS A 228 11.14 24.16 12.63
N PHE A 229 10.74 22.90 12.39
CA PHE A 229 9.69 22.25 13.16
C PHE A 229 10.01 22.05 14.62
N LYS A 230 11.30 21.76 14.96
CA LYS A 230 11.74 21.63 16.36
C LYS A 230 11.75 22.96 17.10
N GLN A 231 11.88 24.08 16.38
CA GLN A 231 11.92 25.42 16.96
C GLN A 231 10.52 26.05 17.12
N ALA A 232 9.50 25.48 16.50
CA ALA A 232 8.12 25.95 16.56
C ALA A 232 7.34 25.34 17.72
#